data_4f5b5c500504c19989d00d9164541b7e
#
_entry.id   4f5b5c500504c19989d00d9164541b7e
#
_cell.length_a   1.000
_cell.length_b   1.000
_cell.length_c   1.000
_cell.angle_alpha   90.00
_cell.angle_beta   90.00
_cell.angle_gamma   90.00
#
_symmetry.space_group_name_H-M   'P 1'
#
loop_
_entity.id
_entity.type
_entity.pdbx_description
1 polymer ?
#
loop_
_entity_poly.entity_id
_entity_poly.type
_entity_poly.pdbx_seq_one_letter_code
_entity_poly.pdbx_strand_id
1 'polypeptide(L)'
;MIDIENLSKVFDARTLWRDVNFTVKSGEMLALVGPSGSGKSTLLNCLGLLEKPSGGKIHYEGSDITRFGRRDILRFRRDTLGYLFQQYALIENATVDENLEVVTRLQRSLRGTAATAVAEALDRVGLAGRGREKICHLSGGEQQRVALARLVVQQPDLVLADEPTGALDDANASMVVDILHEMSRGGCAVVIATHDAGVRDRCDAVFAVDESALVTLHDAR
;
A
#
# COMPACT_ATOMS: atom_id res chain seq x y z
N MET A 1 0.59 10.07 -10.41
CA MET A 1 1.41 10.93 -9.51
C MET A 1 0.57 11.34 -8.32
N ILE A 2 1.11 11.23 -7.11
CA ILE A 2 0.50 11.76 -5.88
C ILE A 2 1.41 12.86 -5.32
N ASP A 3 0.82 14.00 -4.95
CA ASP A 3 1.54 15.18 -4.46
C ASP A 3 0.94 15.64 -3.13
N ILE A 4 1.79 15.90 -2.15
CA ILE A 4 1.45 16.21 -0.77
C ILE A 4 1.91 17.62 -0.45
N GLU A 5 0.97 18.51 -0.08
CA GLU A 5 1.21 19.92 0.20
C GLU A 5 0.85 20.28 1.64
N ASN A 6 1.84 20.67 2.44
CA ASN A 6 1.69 21.18 3.81
C ASN A 6 0.78 20.29 4.68
N LEU A 7 0.88 18.98 4.48
CA LEU A 7 0.01 18.03 5.18
C LEU A 7 0.34 18.00 6.66
N SER A 8 -0.68 18.04 7.50
CA SER A 8 -0.49 18.09 8.95
C SER A 8 -1.49 17.17 9.64
N LYS A 9 -1.05 16.54 10.73
CA LYS A 9 -1.89 15.68 11.57
C LYS A 9 -1.70 15.99 13.04
N VAL A 10 -2.82 16.23 13.71
CA VAL A 10 -2.91 16.51 15.14
C VAL A 10 -3.95 15.58 15.73
N PHE A 11 -3.65 14.92 16.84
CA PHE A 11 -4.57 14.17 17.68
C PHE A 11 -4.69 14.88 19.02
N ASP A 12 -5.86 15.41 19.35
CA ASP A 12 -6.13 16.23 20.52
C ASP A 12 -5.09 17.36 20.68
N ALA A 13 -4.18 17.25 21.66
CA ALA A 13 -3.12 18.22 21.90
C ALA A 13 -1.76 17.82 21.32
N ARG A 14 -1.62 16.58 20.76
CA ARG A 14 -0.36 16.06 20.21
C ARG A 14 -0.30 16.28 18.70
N THR A 15 0.67 17.06 18.27
CA THR A 15 1.04 17.10 16.85
C THR A 15 1.83 15.86 16.51
N LEU A 16 1.39 15.12 15.51
CA LEU A 16 2.11 13.97 15.00
C LEU A 16 3.17 14.40 13.98
N TRP A 17 2.77 15.22 13.02
CA TRP A 17 3.64 15.87 12.03
C TRP A 17 2.95 17.11 11.44
N ARG A 18 3.75 18.05 10.91
CA ARG A 18 3.30 19.31 10.27
C ARG A 18 4.07 19.54 8.99
N ASP A 19 3.42 20.27 8.09
CA ASP A 19 4.04 20.82 6.87
C ASP A 19 4.78 19.77 6.05
N VAL A 20 4.23 18.55 6.01
CA VAL A 20 4.76 17.44 5.23
C VAL A 20 4.54 17.74 3.75
N ASN A 21 5.63 17.73 2.98
CA ASN A 21 5.63 17.99 1.55
C ASN A 21 6.50 16.96 0.84
N PHE A 22 5.94 16.24 -0.10
CA PHE A 22 6.65 15.38 -1.04
C PHE A 22 5.76 14.98 -2.21
N THR A 23 6.39 14.47 -3.27
CA THR A 23 5.70 13.98 -4.46
C THR A 23 6.19 12.57 -4.76
N VAL A 24 5.29 11.68 -5.15
CA VAL A 24 5.62 10.35 -5.70
C VAL A 24 5.10 10.27 -7.13
N LYS A 25 5.99 10.04 -8.06
CA LYS A 25 5.64 9.94 -9.49
C LYS A 25 5.09 8.55 -9.82
N SER A 26 4.35 8.45 -10.91
CA SER A 26 4.01 7.16 -11.48
C SER A 26 5.31 6.42 -11.83
N GLY A 27 5.41 5.16 -11.43
CA GLY A 27 6.62 4.36 -11.63
C GLY A 27 7.71 4.58 -10.58
N GLU A 28 7.45 5.29 -9.51
CA GLU A 28 8.39 5.56 -8.42
C GLU A 28 7.99 4.78 -7.16
N MET A 29 8.99 4.27 -6.46
CA MET A 29 8.85 3.60 -5.17
C MET A 29 9.50 4.44 -4.07
N LEU A 30 8.69 4.95 -3.13
CA LEU A 30 9.11 5.79 -2.01
C LEU A 30 9.07 5.02 -0.69
N ALA A 31 10.15 5.05 0.08
CA ALA A 31 10.18 4.58 1.45
C ALA A 31 9.83 5.70 2.43
N LEU A 32 8.84 5.47 3.30
CA LEU A 32 8.60 6.28 4.49
C LEU A 32 9.36 5.66 5.66
N VAL A 33 10.37 6.35 6.18
CA VAL A 33 11.19 5.89 7.30
C VAL A 33 10.98 6.77 8.54
N GLY A 34 11.33 6.26 9.71
CA GLY A 34 11.23 7.00 10.97
C GLY A 34 11.01 6.07 12.15
N PRO A 35 11.18 6.56 13.39
CA PRO A 35 11.02 5.75 14.58
C PRO A 35 9.60 5.19 14.72
N SER A 36 9.44 4.17 15.58
CA SER A 36 8.11 3.68 15.93
C SER A 36 7.29 4.81 16.56
N GLY A 37 6.04 4.94 16.16
CA GLY A 37 5.16 6.02 16.64
C GLY A 37 5.34 7.39 15.96
N SER A 38 6.23 7.52 14.96
CA SER A 38 6.38 8.78 14.19
C SER A 38 5.19 9.10 13.28
N GLY A 39 4.25 8.18 13.12
CA GLY A 39 3.03 8.41 12.33
C GLY A 39 3.10 7.97 10.87
N LYS A 40 4.02 7.08 10.49
CA LYS A 40 4.12 6.51 9.14
C LYS A 40 2.81 5.87 8.68
N SER A 41 2.24 4.97 9.49
CA SER A 41 0.94 4.33 9.20
C SER A 41 -0.20 5.35 9.11
N THR A 42 -0.18 6.39 9.97
CA THR A 42 -1.17 7.48 9.92
C THR A 42 -1.03 8.28 8.62
N LEU A 43 0.21 8.51 8.17
CA LEU A 43 0.45 9.18 6.91
C LEU A 43 -0.08 8.35 5.73
N LEU A 44 0.25 7.05 5.68
CA LEU A 44 -0.33 6.13 4.70
C LEU A 44 -1.87 6.13 4.74
N ASN A 45 -2.47 6.11 5.94
CA ASN A 45 -3.92 6.17 6.09
C ASN A 45 -4.51 7.48 5.55
N CYS A 46 -3.82 8.60 5.71
CA CYS A 46 -4.23 9.87 5.11
C CYS A 46 -4.14 9.82 3.58
N LEU A 47 -3.05 9.28 3.01
CA LEU A 47 -2.88 9.11 1.56
C LEU A 47 -3.96 8.19 0.96
N GLY A 48 -4.35 7.13 1.68
CA GLY A 48 -5.41 6.21 1.31
C GLY A 48 -6.83 6.70 1.62
N LEU A 49 -6.97 7.93 2.12
CA LEU A 49 -8.24 8.52 2.57
C LEU A 49 -8.95 7.67 3.65
N LEU A 50 -8.22 6.79 4.36
CA LEU A 50 -8.73 6.02 5.50
C LEU A 50 -8.86 6.91 6.74
N GLU A 51 -8.02 7.93 6.81
CA GLU A 51 -8.02 8.93 7.86
C GLU A 51 -7.95 10.33 7.26
N LYS A 52 -8.61 11.30 7.90
CA LYS A 52 -8.60 12.68 7.43
C LYS A 52 -7.39 13.42 8.02
N PRO A 53 -6.57 14.12 7.20
CA PRO A 53 -5.55 15.02 7.74
C PRO A 53 -6.18 16.19 8.50
N SER A 54 -5.42 16.80 9.40
CA SER A 54 -5.85 18.00 10.14
C SER A 54 -5.68 19.28 9.33
N GLY A 55 -4.76 19.29 8.36
CA GLY A 55 -4.50 20.41 7.45
C GLY A 55 -3.70 19.96 6.23
N GLY A 56 -3.53 20.86 5.27
CA GLY A 56 -2.86 20.59 4.02
C GLY A 56 -3.73 19.92 2.97
N LYS A 57 -3.10 19.47 1.88
CA LYS A 57 -3.79 18.86 0.74
C LYS A 57 -3.04 17.64 0.25
N ILE A 58 -3.77 16.73 -0.37
CA ILE A 58 -3.26 15.60 -1.12
C ILE A 58 -3.85 15.70 -2.52
N HIS A 59 -2.99 15.80 -3.53
CA HIS A 59 -3.41 15.78 -4.93
C HIS A 59 -3.07 14.43 -5.56
N TYR A 60 -4.02 13.85 -6.25
CA TYR A 60 -3.82 12.68 -7.10
C TYR A 60 -4.18 13.06 -8.54
N GLU A 61 -3.23 12.90 -9.46
CA GLU A 61 -3.37 13.33 -10.87
C GLU A 61 -3.93 14.76 -10.99
N GLY A 62 -3.41 15.68 -10.17
CA GLY A 62 -3.80 17.09 -10.12
C GLY A 62 -5.11 17.41 -9.42
N SER A 63 -5.86 16.40 -8.96
CA SER A 63 -7.13 16.59 -8.24
C SER A 63 -6.92 16.57 -6.73
N ASP A 64 -7.42 17.55 -6.00
CA ASP A 64 -7.39 17.60 -4.52
C ASP A 64 -8.34 16.52 -3.95
N ILE A 65 -7.76 15.37 -3.56
CA ILE A 65 -8.53 14.23 -3.03
C ILE A 65 -8.94 14.42 -1.56
N THR A 66 -8.38 15.39 -0.84
CA THR A 66 -8.78 15.69 0.55
C THR A 66 -10.21 16.19 0.65
N ARG A 67 -10.75 16.71 -0.47
CA ARG A 67 -12.12 17.22 -0.59
C ARG A 67 -13.12 16.21 -1.13
N PHE A 68 -12.70 14.98 -1.39
CA PHE A 68 -13.59 13.97 -1.94
C PHE A 68 -14.76 13.66 -1.00
N GLY A 69 -15.96 13.59 -1.60
CA GLY A 69 -17.14 13.09 -0.94
C GLY A 69 -17.10 11.55 -0.82
N ARG A 70 -18.01 11.00 -0.02
CA ARG A 70 -18.07 9.55 0.25
C ARG A 70 -18.04 8.68 -1.04
N ARG A 71 -18.74 9.11 -2.10
CA ARG A 71 -18.79 8.34 -3.37
C ARG A 71 -17.44 8.35 -4.10
N ASP A 72 -16.75 9.49 -4.10
CA ASP A 72 -15.47 9.63 -4.77
C ASP A 72 -14.36 8.90 -4.01
N ILE A 73 -14.39 8.92 -2.66
CA ILE A 73 -13.51 8.10 -1.82
C ILE A 73 -13.68 6.61 -2.13
N LEU A 74 -14.93 6.11 -2.21
CA LEU A 74 -15.18 4.71 -2.53
C LEU A 74 -14.69 4.34 -3.94
N ARG A 75 -14.87 5.25 -4.91
CA ARG A 75 -14.36 5.06 -6.28
C ARG A 75 -12.83 5.04 -6.29
N PHE A 76 -12.19 6.02 -5.66
CA PHE A 76 -10.73 6.10 -5.56
C PHE A 76 -10.12 4.83 -4.95
N ARG A 77 -10.67 4.35 -3.82
CA ARG A 77 -10.20 3.13 -3.17
C ARG A 77 -10.44 1.87 -4.00
N ARG A 78 -11.52 1.82 -4.79
CA ARG A 78 -11.84 0.67 -5.63
C ARG A 78 -10.97 0.61 -6.88
N ASP A 79 -10.81 1.76 -7.55
CA ASP A 79 -10.31 1.81 -8.93
C ASP A 79 -8.81 2.18 -8.98
N THR A 80 -8.29 2.89 -7.96
CA THR A 80 -6.95 3.48 -7.98
C THR A 80 -6.04 2.91 -6.90
N LEU A 81 -6.57 2.66 -5.69
CA LEU A 81 -5.77 2.38 -4.51
C LEU A 81 -5.66 0.89 -4.22
N GLY A 82 -4.44 0.37 -4.12
CA GLY A 82 -4.11 -0.88 -3.46
C GLY A 82 -3.51 -0.62 -2.08
N TYR A 83 -3.92 -1.37 -1.06
CA TYR A 83 -3.37 -1.23 0.28
C TYR A 83 -2.91 -2.58 0.83
N LEU A 84 -1.65 -2.65 1.23
CA LEU A 84 -1.06 -3.78 1.93
C LEU A 84 -0.89 -3.41 3.41
N PHE A 85 -1.83 -3.86 4.23
CA PHE A 85 -1.87 -3.57 5.66
C PHE A 85 -0.92 -4.47 6.45
N GLN A 86 -0.37 -3.96 7.54
CA GLN A 86 0.44 -4.74 8.47
C GLN A 86 -0.28 -6.00 9.00
N GLN A 87 -1.59 -5.95 9.19
CA GLN A 87 -2.45 -7.07 9.61
C GLN A 87 -3.25 -7.66 8.45
N TYR A 88 -2.73 -7.60 7.21
CA TYR A 88 -3.21 -8.21 5.96
C TYR A 88 -4.62 -7.81 5.52
N ALA A 89 -5.54 -7.45 6.42
CA ALA A 89 -6.95 -7.15 6.15
C ALA A 89 -7.64 -8.23 5.29
N LEU A 90 -7.51 -9.49 5.71
CA LEU A 90 -8.14 -10.65 5.11
C LEU A 90 -9.37 -11.08 5.90
N ILE A 91 -10.32 -11.74 5.23
CA ILE A 91 -11.49 -12.35 5.85
C ILE A 91 -11.08 -13.74 6.36
N GLU A 92 -10.80 -13.86 7.66
CA GLU A 92 -10.17 -15.03 8.27
C GLU A 92 -10.93 -16.35 8.05
N ASN A 93 -12.26 -16.32 8.13
CA ASN A 93 -13.11 -17.48 7.97
C ASN A 93 -13.45 -17.82 6.51
N ALA A 94 -13.03 -16.98 5.56
CA ALA A 94 -13.19 -17.21 4.13
C ALA A 94 -11.98 -17.93 3.54
N THR A 95 -12.15 -18.51 2.36
CA THR A 95 -11.07 -19.11 1.59
C THR A 95 -10.17 -18.06 0.94
N VAL A 96 -9.02 -18.49 0.43
CA VAL A 96 -8.11 -17.67 -0.37
C VAL A 96 -8.85 -17.13 -1.60
N ASP A 97 -9.55 -17.99 -2.35
CA ASP A 97 -10.33 -17.59 -3.53
C ASP A 97 -11.39 -16.53 -3.17
N GLU A 98 -12.15 -16.72 -2.09
CA GLU A 98 -13.16 -15.74 -1.65
C GLU A 98 -12.55 -14.39 -1.29
N ASN A 99 -11.36 -14.35 -0.71
CA ASN A 99 -10.64 -13.12 -0.43
C ASN A 99 -10.19 -12.39 -1.71
N LEU A 100 -9.80 -13.13 -2.75
CA LEU A 100 -9.42 -12.55 -4.04
C LEU A 100 -10.66 -12.16 -4.88
N GLU A 101 -11.77 -12.91 -4.74
CA GLU A 101 -13.04 -12.56 -5.39
C GLU A 101 -13.59 -11.18 -4.97
N VAL A 102 -13.30 -10.69 -3.76
CA VAL A 102 -13.70 -9.36 -3.34
C VAL A 102 -13.22 -8.30 -4.35
N VAL A 103 -11.99 -8.44 -4.83
CA VAL A 103 -11.41 -7.51 -5.81
C VAL A 103 -11.99 -7.74 -7.21
N THR A 104 -12.05 -9.00 -7.65
CA THR A 104 -12.53 -9.30 -9.02
C THR A 104 -13.98 -8.91 -9.25
N ARG A 105 -14.84 -9.01 -8.21
CA ARG A 105 -16.23 -8.57 -8.28
C ARG A 105 -16.38 -7.05 -8.44
N LEU A 106 -15.43 -6.29 -7.91
CA LEU A 106 -15.44 -4.83 -8.00
C LEU A 106 -14.88 -4.32 -9.33
N GLN A 107 -14.03 -5.10 -9.99
CA GLN A 107 -13.38 -4.71 -11.25
C GLN A 107 -14.13 -5.24 -12.47
N ARG A 108 -14.72 -4.30 -13.23
CA ARG A 108 -15.43 -4.64 -14.48
C ARG A 108 -14.51 -5.18 -15.57
N SER A 109 -13.24 -4.80 -15.58
CA SER A 109 -12.22 -5.23 -16.53
C SER A 109 -11.93 -6.74 -16.46
N LEU A 110 -12.13 -7.36 -15.31
CA LEU A 110 -11.86 -8.78 -15.09
C LEU A 110 -13.08 -9.69 -15.41
N ARG A 111 -14.14 -9.15 -15.99
CA ARG A 111 -15.30 -9.97 -16.37
C ARG A 111 -14.93 -11.00 -17.42
N GLY A 112 -15.06 -12.28 -17.05
CA GLY A 112 -14.73 -13.42 -17.92
C GLY A 112 -13.29 -13.95 -17.75
N THR A 113 -12.38 -13.20 -17.14
CA THR A 113 -10.97 -13.60 -16.92
C THR A 113 -10.58 -13.67 -15.45
N ALA A 114 -11.51 -13.42 -14.54
CA ALA A 114 -11.24 -13.35 -13.09
C ALA A 114 -10.56 -14.63 -12.54
N ALA A 115 -11.04 -15.80 -12.93
CA ALA A 115 -10.46 -17.06 -12.45
C ALA A 115 -9.01 -17.25 -12.91
N THR A 116 -8.69 -16.87 -14.16
CA THR A 116 -7.33 -16.93 -14.68
C THR A 116 -6.44 -15.94 -13.96
N ALA A 117 -6.88 -14.69 -13.78
CA ALA A 117 -6.12 -13.66 -13.06
C ALA A 117 -5.84 -14.06 -11.60
N VAL A 118 -6.80 -14.69 -10.92
CA VAL A 118 -6.63 -15.22 -9.56
C VAL A 118 -5.60 -16.35 -9.55
N ALA A 119 -5.70 -17.32 -10.47
CA ALA A 119 -4.77 -18.44 -10.55
C ALA A 119 -3.32 -17.98 -10.82
N GLU A 120 -3.14 -17.05 -11.76
CA GLU A 120 -1.84 -16.44 -12.08
C GLU A 120 -1.27 -15.65 -10.89
N ALA A 121 -2.11 -14.89 -10.17
CA ALA A 121 -1.69 -14.14 -8.99
C ALA A 121 -1.25 -15.08 -7.87
N LEU A 122 -1.98 -16.19 -7.63
CA LEU A 122 -1.61 -17.19 -6.64
C LEU A 122 -0.31 -17.93 -6.99
N ASP A 123 -0.09 -18.22 -8.27
CA ASP A 123 1.15 -18.81 -8.74
C ASP A 123 2.34 -17.87 -8.49
N ARG A 124 2.20 -16.60 -8.82
CA ARG A 124 3.24 -15.56 -8.60
C ARG A 124 3.67 -15.39 -7.15
N VAL A 125 2.76 -15.62 -6.20
CA VAL A 125 3.07 -15.51 -4.76
C VAL A 125 3.38 -16.88 -4.12
N GLY A 126 3.55 -17.96 -4.91
CA GLY A 126 3.88 -19.29 -4.44
C GLY A 126 2.75 -19.97 -3.66
N LEU A 127 1.48 -19.70 -4.02
CA LEU A 127 0.27 -20.29 -3.42
C LEU A 127 -0.59 -21.00 -4.48
N ALA A 128 0.02 -21.48 -5.57
CA ALA A 128 -0.69 -22.23 -6.61
C ALA A 128 -1.47 -23.43 -6.01
N GLY A 129 -2.73 -23.56 -6.42
CA GLY A 129 -3.62 -24.66 -5.99
C GLY A 129 -4.20 -24.52 -4.58
N ARG A 130 -3.86 -23.48 -3.81
CA ARG A 130 -4.32 -23.28 -2.44
C ARG A 130 -5.59 -22.42 -2.30
N GLY A 131 -6.26 -22.13 -3.39
CA GLY A 131 -7.43 -21.24 -3.42
C GLY A 131 -8.58 -21.65 -2.49
N ARG A 132 -8.76 -22.94 -2.24
CA ARG A 132 -9.83 -23.48 -1.37
C ARG A 132 -9.48 -23.52 0.12
N GLU A 133 -8.25 -23.22 0.49
CA GLU A 133 -7.85 -23.20 1.90
C GLU A 133 -8.41 -21.95 2.60
N LYS A 134 -8.79 -22.10 3.87
CA LYS A 134 -9.24 -20.97 4.68
C LYS A 134 -8.04 -20.17 5.18
N ILE A 135 -8.19 -18.85 5.25
CA ILE A 135 -7.15 -17.94 5.72
C ILE A 135 -6.67 -18.29 7.13
N CYS A 136 -7.56 -18.68 8.03
CA CYS A 136 -7.21 -19.07 9.40
C CYS A 136 -6.30 -20.31 9.51
N HIS A 137 -6.12 -21.07 8.44
CA HIS A 137 -5.21 -22.22 8.39
C HIS A 137 -3.84 -21.87 7.81
N LEU A 138 -3.66 -20.66 7.32
CA LEU A 138 -2.41 -20.17 6.73
C LEU A 138 -1.50 -19.56 7.79
N SER A 139 -0.19 -19.76 7.64
CA SER A 139 0.81 -19.01 8.40
C SER A 139 0.74 -17.51 8.10
N GLY A 140 1.29 -16.65 8.97
CA GLY A 140 1.32 -15.21 8.77
C GLY A 140 1.96 -14.81 7.42
N GLY A 141 3.07 -15.46 7.04
CA GLY A 141 3.72 -15.23 5.76
C GLY A 141 2.85 -15.65 4.56
N GLU A 142 2.08 -16.73 4.66
CA GLU A 142 1.13 -17.13 3.63
C GLU A 142 -0.05 -16.16 3.53
N GLN A 143 -0.55 -15.68 4.65
CA GLN A 143 -1.59 -14.64 4.68
C GLN A 143 -1.10 -13.34 4.01
N GLN A 144 0.15 -12.95 4.27
CA GLN A 144 0.76 -11.79 3.60
C GLN A 144 0.83 -12.00 2.08
N ARG A 145 1.21 -13.21 1.63
CA ARG A 145 1.22 -13.54 0.20
C ARG A 145 -0.19 -13.52 -0.43
N VAL A 146 -1.22 -13.91 0.31
CA VAL A 146 -2.62 -13.74 -0.16
C VAL A 146 -2.96 -12.25 -0.30
N ALA A 147 -2.59 -11.41 0.67
CA ALA A 147 -2.79 -9.96 0.57
C ALA A 147 -2.02 -9.35 -0.62
N LEU A 148 -0.82 -9.85 -0.90
CA LEU A 148 -0.04 -9.45 -2.07
C LEU A 148 -0.69 -9.91 -3.38
N ALA A 149 -1.18 -11.18 -3.45
CA ALA A 149 -1.93 -11.67 -4.60
C ALA A 149 -3.16 -10.81 -4.91
N ARG A 150 -3.81 -10.28 -3.88
CA ARG A 150 -4.92 -9.34 -4.03
C ARG A 150 -4.50 -8.07 -4.77
N LEU A 151 -3.32 -7.51 -4.48
CA LEU A 151 -2.76 -6.37 -5.23
C LEU A 151 -2.42 -6.75 -6.68
N VAL A 152 -1.84 -7.93 -6.90
CA VAL A 152 -1.52 -8.44 -8.24
C VAL A 152 -2.77 -8.56 -9.11
N VAL A 153 -3.88 -9.07 -8.54
CA VAL A 153 -5.19 -9.13 -9.24
C VAL A 153 -5.75 -7.74 -9.49
N GLN A 154 -5.60 -6.83 -8.51
CA GLN A 154 -6.19 -5.50 -8.57
C GLN A 154 -5.51 -4.58 -9.58
N GLN A 155 -4.19 -4.69 -9.76
CA GLN A 155 -3.36 -3.81 -10.61
C GLN A 155 -3.65 -2.31 -10.37
N PRO A 156 -3.49 -1.81 -9.13
CA PRO A 156 -3.80 -0.42 -8.80
C PRO A 156 -2.76 0.54 -9.38
N ASP A 157 -3.14 1.82 -9.52
CA ASP A 157 -2.24 2.89 -9.94
C ASP A 157 -1.41 3.46 -8.77
N LEU A 158 -1.88 3.26 -7.53
CA LEU A 158 -1.21 3.66 -6.29
C LEU A 158 -1.24 2.51 -5.29
N VAL A 159 -0.08 2.09 -4.80
CA VAL A 159 0.06 1.12 -3.71
C VAL A 159 0.57 1.82 -2.45
N LEU A 160 -0.10 1.57 -1.33
CA LEU A 160 0.34 1.94 0.01
C LEU A 160 0.63 0.65 0.78
N ALA A 161 1.85 0.49 1.28
CA ALA A 161 2.27 -0.70 2.02
C ALA A 161 2.78 -0.33 3.41
N ASP A 162 2.17 -0.89 4.46
CA ASP A 162 2.54 -0.64 5.85
C ASP A 162 3.28 -1.85 6.41
N GLU A 163 4.60 -1.72 6.63
CA GLU A 163 5.52 -2.76 7.11
C GLU A 163 5.34 -4.11 6.36
N PRO A 164 5.45 -4.10 5.01
CA PRO A 164 5.05 -5.25 4.21
C PRO A 164 5.94 -6.50 4.37
N THR A 165 7.07 -6.38 5.06
CA THR A 165 8.05 -7.47 5.26
C THR A 165 8.24 -7.84 6.72
N GLY A 166 7.65 -7.11 7.67
CA GLY A 166 7.96 -7.17 9.09
C GLY A 166 7.72 -8.52 9.79
N ALA A 167 6.94 -9.43 9.21
CA ALA A 167 6.65 -10.76 9.76
C ALA A 167 7.15 -11.90 8.86
N LEU A 168 8.04 -11.61 7.89
CA LEU A 168 8.50 -12.55 6.89
C LEU A 168 9.97 -12.93 7.10
N ASP A 169 10.32 -14.14 6.66
CA ASP A 169 11.72 -14.50 6.41
C ASP A 169 12.29 -13.76 5.19
N ASP A 170 13.60 -13.74 5.05
CA ASP A 170 14.30 -12.99 4.00
C ASP A 170 13.84 -13.34 2.58
N ALA A 171 13.54 -14.62 2.30
CA ALA A 171 13.11 -15.06 0.98
C ALA A 171 11.71 -14.53 0.62
N ASN A 172 10.77 -14.61 1.57
CA ASN A 172 9.42 -14.07 1.40
C ASN A 172 9.42 -12.53 1.39
N ALA A 173 10.28 -11.89 2.21
CA ALA A 173 10.46 -10.44 2.20
C ALA A 173 10.96 -9.96 0.83
N SER A 174 11.97 -10.63 0.25
CA SER A 174 12.46 -10.31 -1.09
C SER A 174 11.37 -10.43 -2.15
N MET A 175 10.59 -11.52 -2.12
CA MET A 175 9.47 -11.71 -3.06
C MET A 175 8.47 -10.55 -3.01
N VAL A 176 8.08 -10.10 -1.80
CA VAL A 176 7.14 -8.97 -1.64
C VAL A 176 7.71 -7.71 -2.31
N VAL A 177 8.97 -7.38 -2.02
CA VAL A 177 9.61 -6.19 -2.58
C VAL A 177 9.80 -6.31 -4.09
N ASP A 178 10.13 -7.51 -4.62
CA ASP A 178 10.24 -7.77 -6.05
C ASP A 178 8.92 -7.49 -6.78
N ILE A 179 7.81 -7.98 -6.25
CA ILE A 179 6.48 -7.75 -6.83
C ILE A 179 6.10 -6.27 -6.78
N LEU A 180 6.34 -5.57 -5.66
CA LEU A 180 6.09 -4.13 -5.56
C LEU A 180 6.94 -3.34 -6.55
N HIS A 181 8.19 -3.75 -6.76
CA HIS A 181 9.09 -3.15 -7.73
C HIS A 181 8.64 -3.38 -9.18
N GLU A 182 8.15 -4.59 -9.50
CA GLU A 182 7.55 -4.87 -10.80
C GLU A 182 6.30 -4.00 -11.05
N MET A 183 5.44 -3.84 -10.04
CA MET A 183 4.27 -2.97 -10.14
C MET A 183 4.69 -1.51 -10.38
N SER A 184 5.71 -1.04 -9.67
CA SER A 184 6.27 0.30 -9.88
C SER A 184 6.77 0.46 -11.31
N ARG A 185 7.59 -0.47 -11.83
CA ARG A 185 8.06 -0.45 -13.23
C ARG A 185 6.92 -0.49 -14.25
N GLY A 186 5.78 -1.05 -13.88
CA GLY A 186 4.54 -1.03 -14.65
C GLY A 186 3.80 0.31 -14.64
N GLY A 187 4.30 1.32 -13.92
CA GLY A 187 3.72 2.66 -13.83
C GLY A 187 2.95 2.96 -12.53
N CYS A 188 2.82 1.98 -11.62
CA CYS A 188 2.20 2.19 -10.32
C CYS A 188 3.09 3.09 -9.44
N ALA A 189 2.52 4.05 -8.71
CA ALA A 189 3.21 4.75 -7.63
C ALA A 189 3.16 3.89 -6.37
N VAL A 190 4.30 3.66 -5.71
CA VAL A 190 4.36 2.79 -4.52
C VAL A 190 4.92 3.57 -3.34
N VAL A 191 4.22 3.56 -2.21
CA VAL A 191 4.67 4.18 -0.95
C VAL A 191 4.74 3.10 0.13
N ILE A 192 5.92 2.88 0.70
CA ILE A 192 6.18 1.83 1.68
C ILE A 192 6.59 2.45 3.01
N ALA A 193 5.81 2.27 4.06
CA ALA A 193 6.28 2.56 5.42
C ALA A 193 7.10 1.36 5.91
N THR A 194 8.35 1.59 6.29
CA THR A 194 9.23 0.54 6.75
C THR A 194 10.32 1.05 7.71
N HIS A 195 10.78 0.16 8.57
CA HIS A 195 12.02 0.32 9.35
C HIS A 195 13.15 -0.60 8.83
N ASP A 196 12.88 -1.42 7.83
CA ASP A 196 13.83 -2.34 7.22
C ASP A 196 14.74 -1.60 6.23
N ALA A 197 16.07 -1.65 6.49
CA ALA A 197 17.06 -1.02 5.63
C ALA A 197 17.13 -1.67 4.23
N GLY A 198 16.93 -2.99 4.15
CA GLY A 198 16.96 -3.71 2.88
C GLY A 198 15.79 -3.31 1.96
N VAL A 199 14.61 -3.06 2.53
CA VAL A 199 13.45 -2.52 1.78
C VAL A 199 13.70 -1.09 1.36
N ARG A 200 14.17 -0.24 2.29
CA ARG A 200 14.50 1.17 2.04
C ARG A 200 15.50 1.32 0.88
N ASP A 201 16.58 0.55 0.91
CA ASP A 201 17.68 0.66 -0.05
C ASP A 201 17.28 0.19 -1.47
N ARG A 202 16.10 -0.42 -1.60
CA ARG A 202 15.49 -0.82 -2.88
C ARG A 202 14.46 0.18 -3.40
N CYS A 203 14.16 1.24 -2.65
CA CYS A 203 13.28 2.32 -3.09
C CYS A 203 14.04 3.40 -3.87
N ASP A 204 13.35 4.10 -4.76
CA ASP A 204 13.91 5.17 -5.58
C ASP A 204 14.16 6.44 -4.75
N ALA A 205 13.34 6.67 -3.73
CA ALA A 205 13.43 7.81 -2.84
C ALA A 205 13.09 7.43 -1.40
N VAL A 206 13.58 8.22 -0.46
CA VAL A 206 13.35 8.03 0.98
C VAL A 206 12.81 9.32 1.59
N PHE A 207 11.72 9.18 2.33
CA PHE A 207 11.11 10.26 3.08
C PHE A 207 11.14 9.93 4.58
N ALA A 208 11.86 10.72 5.40
CA ALA A 208 11.89 10.52 6.84
C ALA A 208 10.71 11.23 7.51
N VAL A 209 9.88 10.50 8.23
CA VAL A 209 8.78 11.05 9.05
C VAL A 209 9.33 11.31 10.45
N ASP A 210 9.54 12.58 10.78
CA ASP A 210 10.04 13.02 12.08
C ASP A 210 9.06 14.01 12.74
N GLU A 211 9.06 14.07 14.08
CA GLU A 211 8.26 15.01 14.86
C GLU A 211 8.65 16.48 14.63
N SER A 212 9.88 16.75 14.15
CA SER A 212 10.46 18.08 13.96
C SER A 212 10.26 18.72 12.59
N ALA A 213 9.42 18.17 11.73
CA ALA A 213 8.84 18.83 10.55
C ALA A 213 9.78 19.52 9.54
N LEU A 214 10.91 18.94 9.21
CA LEU A 214 11.60 19.21 7.94
C LEU A 214 12.08 17.90 7.38
N VAL A 215 11.29 17.36 6.50
CA VAL A 215 11.55 16.06 5.91
C VAL A 215 12.21 16.24 4.57
N THR A 216 13.37 15.65 4.43
CA THR A 216 14.18 15.74 3.23
C THR A 216 13.96 14.50 2.38
N LEU A 217 13.57 14.68 1.13
CA LEU A 217 13.76 13.68 0.08
C LEU A 217 15.27 13.45 -0.08
N HIS A 218 15.73 12.24 0.15
CA HIS A 218 17.05 11.82 -0.25
C HIS A 218 16.90 10.89 -1.46
N ASP A 219 17.53 11.26 -2.58
CA ASP A 219 17.71 10.31 -3.68
C ASP A 219 18.51 9.11 -3.12
N ALA A 220 17.90 7.94 -3.12
CA ALA A 220 18.59 6.70 -2.85
C ALA A 220 19.47 6.39 -4.09
N ARG A 221 20.77 6.72 -4.02
CA ARG A 221 21.78 6.33 -5.00
C ARG A 221 22.68 5.27 -4.41
#